data_262ac45ede56a1cb703590a4e6223e60
#
_entry.id   262ac45ede56a1cb703590a4e6223e60
#
_cell.length_a   1.000
_cell.length_b   1.000
_cell.length_c   1.000
_cell.angle_alpha   90.00
_cell.angle_beta   90.00
_cell.angle_gamma   90.00
#
_symmetry.space_group_name_H-M   'P 1'
#
loop_
_entity.id
_entity.type
_entity.pdbx_description
1 polymer ?
#
loop_
_entity_poly.entity_id
_entity_poly.type
_entity_poly.pdbx_seq_one_letter_code
_entity_poly.pdbx_strand_id
1 'polypeptide(L)'
;MQTAFCRYDLRFKAPAKTSRETLHEKTTYYIKVWDPSDPSRFGIGECALFRGLSADDREDYEDILATLCRRLNSSEPFDISRFSSIKFGLETALLDYENGCCRTPFPSAFTEGKESVRINGLVWMGTADEMTLRADEKIAAGFRCLKFKVGGVDFNDELRIIDRIRCQYPPEKLEIRLDANGAFTPDNAMDRLRRLAVLDIHSIEQPVRQGQWDAMAWLCENSPIPVALDEELIGVDDPDERRRMLYYISPSDIILKPSLCGGFSGATDWIDRAEAQGIGWWVTSALESDIGLNAIAQWTAAMHPSLPQGLGTGALYTNNFTSPLRLHGDMLGFDPAAEWVFPRLQWSL
;
A
#
# COMPACT_ATOMS: atom_id res chain seq x y z
N MET A 1 -15.02 26.73 -0.44
CA MET A 1 -14.28 25.72 0.33
C MET A 1 -12.89 26.26 0.62
N GLN A 2 -12.33 25.99 1.80
CA GLN A 2 -10.96 26.35 2.18
C GLN A 2 -10.14 25.08 2.38
N THR A 3 -8.82 25.18 2.17
CA THR A 3 -7.87 24.08 2.33
C THR A 3 -6.64 24.55 3.10
N ALA A 4 -6.05 23.65 3.86
CA ALA A 4 -4.76 23.85 4.52
C ALA A 4 -4.03 22.50 4.57
N PHE A 5 -2.71 22.54 4.69
CA PHE A 5 -1.92 21.34 4.88
C PHE A 5 -1.05 21.42 6.12
N CYS A 6 -0.56 20.28 6.59
CA CYS A 6 0.48 20.25 7.61
C CYS A 6 1.46 19.11 7.34
N ARG A 7 2.73 19.34 7.65
CA ARG A 7 3.76 18.31 7.73
C ARG A 7 3.66 17.57 9.06
N TYR A 8 3.91 16.25 9.02
CA TYR A 8 3.94 15.42 10.21
C TYR A 8 4.97 14.30 10.07
N ASP A 9 5.81 14.11 11.09
CA ASP A 9 6.83 13.08 11.08
C ASP A 9 6.37 11.89 11.94
N LEU A 10 5.99 10.80 11.27
CA LEU A 10 5.61 9.54 11.88
C LEU A 10 6.87 8.81 12.37
N ARG A 11 6.86 8.29 13.60
CA ARG A 11 7.99 7.61 14.22
C ARG A 11 7.72 6.13 14.38
N PHE A 12 8.55 5.29 13.79
CA PHE A 12 8.41 3.86 13.90
C PHE A 12 8.65 3.36 15.34
N LYS A 13 7.89 2.37 15.79
CA LYS A 13 8.09 1.67 17.07
C LYS A 13 9.39 0.86 17.09
N ALA A 14 9.75 0.29 15.96
CA ALA A 14 11.00 -0.40 15.70
C ALA A 14 11.48 -0.03 14.29
N PRO A 15 12.80 0.01 14.03
CA PRO A 15 13.32 0.33 12.71
C PRO A 15 12.69 -0.56 11.62
N ALA A 16 12.08 0.05 10.61
CA ALA A 16 11.51 -0.66 9.47
C ALA A 16 12.57 -0.85 8.39
N LYS A 17 13.04 -2.08 8.23
CA LYS A 17 14.05 -2.43 7.24
C LYS A 17 13.39 -2.70 5.89
N THR A 18 13.58 -1.80 4.95
CA THR A 18 13.14 -1.94 3.56
C THR A 18 14.26 -2.51 2.69
N SER A 19 13.97 -2.77 1.41
CA SER A 19 15.01 -3.16 0.43
C SER A 19 16.02 -2.04 0.12
N ARG A 20 15.72 -0.79 0.49
CA ARG A 20 16.50 0.41 0.17
C ARG A 20 17.27 0.94 1.37
N GLU A 21 16.60 1.03 2.52
CA GLU A 21 17.15 1.65 3.72
C GLU A 21 16.43 1.17 5.00
N THR A 22 16.94 1.60 6.14
CA THR A 22 16.29 1.39 7.43
C THR A 22 15.62 2.68 7.88
N LEU A 23 14.28 2.66 7.97
CA LEU A 23 13.48 3.80 8.36
C LEU A 23 13.26 3.85 9.87
N HIS A 24 13.54 4.99 10.48
CA HIS A 24 13.23 5.30 11.88
C HIS A 24 12.02 6.24 11.98
N GLU A 25 11.82 7.05 10.97
CA GLU A 25 10.67 7.95 10.83
C GLU A 25 10.26 8.07 9.35
N LYS A 26 9.04 8.52 9.12
CA LYS A 26 8.49 8.82 7.79
C LYS A 26 7.81 10.16 7.84
N THR A 27 8.30 11.13 7.06
CA THR A 27 7.57 12.38 6.83
C THR A 27 6.35 12.12 5.97
N THR A 28 5.21 12.60 6.41
CA THR A 28 3.96 12.63 5.66
C THR A 28 3.30 14.00 5.77
N TYR A 29 2.27 14.23 4.97
CA TYR A 29 1.54 15.50 4.99
C TYR A 29 0.05 15.21 5.09
N TYR A 30 -0.68 16.06 5.82
CA TYR A 30 -2.14 16.01 5.84
C TYR A 30 -2.70 17.24 5.15
N ILE A 31 -3.76 17.05 4.41
CA ILE A 31 -4.58 18.12 3.84
C ILE A 31 -5.96 18.08 4.48
N LYS A 32 -6.50 19.23 4.83
CA LYS A 32 -7.88 19.37 5.29
C LYS A 32 -8.66 20.30 4.37
N VAL A 33 -9.95 20.04 4.26
CA VAL A 33 -10.92 20.83 3.50
C VAL A 33 -12.11 21.16 4.38
N TRP A 34 -12.61 22.41 4.34
CA TRP A 34 -13.75 22.82 5.15
C TRP A 34 -14.51 23.98 4.51
N ASP A 35 -15.75 24.21 4.97
CA ASP A 35 -16.49 25.44 4.67
C ASP A 35 -16.07 26.53 5.64
N PRO A 36 -15.72 27.76 5.16
CA PRO A 36 -15.36 28.88 6.03
C PRO A 36 -16.45 29.26 7.05
N SER A 37 -17.71 28.94 6.76
CA SER A 37 -18.82 29.20 7.67
C SER A 37 -18.88 28.23 8.87
N ASP A 38 -18.28 27.05 8.74
CA ASP A 38 -18.18 26.05 9.82
C ASP A 38 -16.81 25.34 9.80
N PRO A 39 -15.74 25.99 10.30
CA PRO A 39 -14.39 25.41 10.32
C PRO A 39 -14.23 24.20 11.26
N SER A 40 -15.21 23.92 12.13
CA SER A 40 -15.18 22.77 13.04
C SER A 40 -15.46 21.46 12.29
N ARG A 41 -16.18 21.52 11.16
CA ARG A 41 -16.44 20.41 10.26
C ARG A 41 -15.45 20.43 9.10
N PHE A 42 -14.59 19.45 9.05
CA PHE A 42 -13.57 19.34 8.01
C PHE A 42 -13.35 17.89 7.59
N GLY A 43 -13.12 17.69 6.31
CA GLY A 43 -12.56 16.46 5.78
C GLY A 43 -11.03 16.49 5.88
N ILE A 44 -10.42 15.34 6.07
CA ILE A 44 -8.96 15.19 6.15
C ILE A 44 -8.48 14.03 5.30
N GLY A 45 -7.32 14.20 4.67
CA GLY A 45 -6.61 13.15 3.95
C GLY A 45 -5.11 13.21 4.18
N GLU A 46 -4.43 12.12 3.91
CA GLU A 46 -2.98 11.99 4.02
C GLU A 46 -2.35 12.04 2.63
N CYS A 47 -1.55 13.06 2.35
CA CYS A 47 -0.64 13.07 1.21
C CYS A 47 0.58 12.22 1.58
N ALA A 48 0.45 10.91 1.40
CA ALA A 48 1.35 9.90 1.95
C ALA A 48 2.61 9.73 1.10
N LEU A 49 3.38 10.81 0.94
CA LEU A 49 4.66 10.78 0.24
C LEU A 49 5.58 9.71 0.82
N PHE A 50 6.18 8.91 -0.05
CA PHE A 50 7.21 7.95 0.33
C PHE A 50 8.54 8.36 -0.33
N ARG A 51 9.47 8.92 0.46
CA ARG A 51 10.77 9.36 -0.03
C ARG A 51 11.53 8.21 -0.71
N GLY A 52 12.14 8.49 -1.85
CA GLY A 52 12.86 7.53 -2.67
C GLY A 52 11.99 6.50 -3.42
N LEU A 53 10.65 6.57 -3.31
CA LEU A 53 9.72 5.65 -3.99
C LEU A 53 8.64 6.37 -4.78
N SER A 54 7.96 7.36 -4.19
CA SER A 54 6.90 8.11 -4.87
C SER A 54 7.40 8.81 -6.13
N ALA A 55 6.64 8.77 -7.22
CA ALA A 55 6.97 9.50 -8.44
C ALA A 55 6.96 11.03 -8.23
N ASP A 56 6.18 11.49 -7.27
CA ASP A 56 6.09 12.88 -6.84
C ASP A 56 7.04 13.23 -5.67
N ASP A 57 8.07 12.40 -5.41
CA ASP A 57 9.15 12.72 -4.47
C ASP A 57 10.07 13.80 -5.04
N ARG A 58 9.87 15.03 -4.59
CA ARG A 58 10.53 16.25 -5.07
C ARG A 58 10.98 17.12 -3.89
N GLU A 59 12.02 17.92 -4.10
CA GLU A 59 12.49 18.87 -3.11
C GLU A 59 11.47 19.99 -2.83
N ASP A 60 10.73 20.41 -3.87
CA ASP A 60 9.71 21.47 -3.83
C ASP A 60 8.29 20.97 -3.45
N TYR A 61 8.17 19.76 -2.87
CA TYR A 61 6.87 19.14 -2.56
C TYR A 61 5.98 20.01 -1.65
N GLU A 62 6.53 20.65 -0.63
CA GLU A 62 5.78 21.54 0.27
C GLU A 62 5.32 22.81 -0.45
N ASP A 63 6.13 23.35 -1.38
CA ASP A 63 5.75 24.52 -2.19
C ASP A 63 4.60 24.19 -3.14
N ILE A 64 4.57 22.96 -3.65
CA ILE A 64 3.47 22.43 -4.48
C ILE A 64 2.20 22.33 -3.64
N LEU A 65 2.25 21.76 -2.44
CA LEU A 65 1.11 21.69 -1.52
C LEU A 65 0.60 23.09 -1.14
N ALA A 66 1.49 24.01 -0.82
CA ALA A 66 1.12 25.40 -0.52
C ALA A 66 0.48 26.10 -1.73
N THR A 67 0.98 25.81 -2.94
CA THR A 67 0.41 26.36 -4.17
C THR A 67 -0.96 25.77 -4.44
N LEU A 68 -1.14 24.46 -4.29
CA LEU A 68 -2.43 23.79 -4.38
C LEU A 68 -3.45 24.41 -3.44
N CYS A 69 -3.12 24.55 -2.15
CA CYS A 69 -4.03 25.13 -1.17
C CYS A 69 -4.42 26.57 -1.53
N ARG A 70 -3.47 27.41 -1.94
CA ARG A 70 -3.76 28.80 -2.37
C ARG A 70 -4.70 28.83 -3.58
N ARG A 71 -4.46 27.99 -4.59
CA ARG A 71 -5.28 27.90 -5.79
C ARG A 71 -6.71 27.44 -5.50
N LEU A 72 -6.85 26.37 -4.71
CA LEU A 72 -8.16 25.88 -4.28
C LEU A 72 -8.93 26.92 -3.47
N ASN A 73 -8.23 27.63 -2.56
CA ASN A 73 -8.83 28.71 -1.74
C ASN A 73 -9.29 29.90 -2.57
N SER A 74 -8.67 30.13 -3.73
CA SER A 74 -9.06 31.16 -4.71
C SER A 74 -10.00 30.62 -5.79
N SER A 75 -10.45 29.36 -5.71
CA SER A 75 -11.25 28.67 -6.73
C SER A 75 -10.56 28.62 -8.11
N GLU A 76 -9.23 28.56 -8.12
CA GLU A 76 -8.42 28.43 -9.30
C GLU A 76 -8.05 26.95 -9.55
N PRO A 77 -8.03 26.48 -10.80
CA PRO A 77 -7.64 25.12 -11.11
C PRO A 77 -6.15 24.89 -10.83
N PHE A 78 -5.81 23.69 -10.39
CA PHE A 78 -4.44 23.20 -10.25
C PHE A 78 -4.39 21.74 -10.71
N ASP A 79 -3.50 21.43 -11.63
CA ASP A 79 -3.33 20.07 -12.13
C ASP A 79 -2.50 19.24 -11.15
N ILE A 80 -3.13 18.21 -10.60
CA ILE A 80 -2.51 17.23 -9.67
C ILE A 80 -2.35 15.84 -10.29
N SER A 81 -2.54 15.69 -11.59
CA SER A 81 -2.53 14.39 -12.27
C SER A 81 -1.23 13.61 -12.07
N ARG A 82 -0.10 14.30 -11.93
CA ARG A 82 1.24 13.74 -11.73
C ARG A 82 1.69 13.67 -10.27
N PHE A 83 0.82 14.01 -9.33
CA PHE A 83 1.13 14.05 -7.90
C PHE A 83 0.28 13.00 -7.16
N SER A 84 0.65 11.74 -7.30
CA SER A 84 -0.13 10.60 -6.79
C SER A 84 -0.44 10.71 -5.31
N SER A 85 0.54 11.07 -4.48
CA SER A 85 0.35 11.19 -3.03
C SER A 85 -0.53 12.38 -2.65
N ILE A 86 -0.37 13.51 -3.35
CA ILE A 86 -1.23 14.72 -3.16
C ILE A 86 -2.65 14.43 -3.59
N LYS A 87 -2.82 13.77 -4.73
CA LYS A 87 -4.13 13.39 -5.27
C LYS A 87 -4.85 12.45 -4.31
N PHE A 88 -4.18 11.43 -3.79
CA PHE A 88 -4.70 10.53 -2.78
C PHE A 88 -5.19 11.28 -1.53
N GLY A 89 -4.37 12.21 -1.01
CA GLY A 89 -4.72 13.03 0.16
C GLY A 89 -5.93 13.93 -0.09
N LEU A 90 -5.95 14.63 -1.24
CA LEU A 90 -7.05 15.52 -1.58
C LEU A 90 -8.35 14.77 -1.84
N GLU A 91 -8.33 13.67 -2.61
CA GLU A 91 -9.50 12.81 -2.82
C GLU A 91 -10.06 12.30 -1.49
N THR A 92 -9.19 11.83 -0.59
CA THR A 92 -9.61 11.39 0.76
C THR A 92 -10.28 12.51 1.54
N ALA A 93 -9.68 13.70 1.56
CA ALA A 93 -10.22 14.84 2.30
C ALA A 93 -11.57 15.32 1.76
N LEU A 94 -11.73 15.33 0.43
CA LEU A 94 -12.99 15.71 -0.22
C LEU A 94 -14.08 14.69 0.05
N LEU A 95 -13.79 13.39 -0.10
CA LEU A 95 -14.74 12.31 0.19
C LEU A 95 -15.15 12.28 1.67
N ASP A 96 -14.22 12.49 2.60
CA ASP A 96 -14.54 12.60 4.02
C ASP A 96 -15.44 13.81 4.30
N TYR A 97 -15.16 14.95 3.64
CA TYR A 97 -15.99 16.15 3.78
C TYR A 97 -17.42 15.93 3.25
N GLU A 98 -17.55 15.34 2.07
CA GLU A 98 -18.83 15.04 1.42
C GLU A 98 -19.65 14.03 2.24
N ASN A 99 -18.99 13.05 2.87
CA ASN A 99 -19.62 12.04 3.72
C ASN A 99 -19.75 12.45 5.21
N GLY A 100 -19.73 13.75 5.51
CA GLY A 100 -20.11 14.29 6.81
C GLY A 100 -18.97 14.52 7.79
N CYS A 101 -17.71 14.49 7.37
CA CYS A 101 -16.52 14.76 8.18
C CYS A 101 -16.30 13.78 9.35
N CYS A 102 -16.73 12.54 9.18
CA CYS A 102 -16.66 11.50 10.21
C CYS A 102 -15.50 10.52 10.00
N ARG A 103 -14.56 10.83 9.10
CA ARG A 103 -13.47 9.93 8.68
C ARG A 103 -13.99 8.67 8.00
N THR A 104 -15.08 8.83 7.27
CA THR A 104 -15.77 7.75 6.55
C THR A 104 -15.87 8.10 5.06
N PRO A 105 -14.72 8.18 4.34
CA PRO A 105 -14.71 8.53 2.91
C PRO A 105 -15.47 7.54 2.03
N PHE A 106 -15.61 6.27 2.46
CA PHE A 106 -16.35 5.23 1.74
C PHE A 106 -17.31 4.49 2.69
N PRO A 107 -18.51 5.05 2.97
CA PRO A 107 -19.51 4.41 3.81
C PRO A 107 -19.93 3.04 3.23
N SER A 108 -19.91 2.00 4.07
CA SER A 108 -20.20 0.62 3.66
C SER A 108 -20.50 -0.26 4.87
N ALA A 109 -20.83 -1.53 4.65
CA ALA A 109 -20.98 -2.51 5.74
C ALA A 109 -19.70 -2.66 6.58
N PHE A 110 -18.53 -2.40 6.02
CA PHE A 110 -17.26 -2.35 6.75
C PHE A 110 -17.28 -1.23 7.81
N THR A 111 -17.63 -0.01 7.44
CA THR A 111 -17.68 1.14 8.37
C THR A 111 -18.82 1.05 9.40
N GLU A 112 -19.79 0.20 9.15
CA GLU A 112 -20.84 -0.16 10.11
C GLU A 112 -20.40 -1.29 11.07
N GLY A 113 -19.20 -1.83 10.93
CA GLY A 113 -18.67 -2.94 11.73
C GLY A 113 -19.28 -4.30 11.39
N LYS A 114 -19.96 -4.42 10.25
CA LYS A 114 -20.66 -5.66 9.82
C LYS A 114 -19.78 -6.56 8.95
N GLU A 115 -18.74 -6.01 8.34
CA GLU A 115 -17.80 -6.71 7.46
C GLU A 115 -16.35 -6.44 7.86
N SER A 116 -15.46 -7.28 7.39
CA SER A 116 -14.02 -7.17 7.61
C SER A 116 -13.26 -7.56 6.35
N VAL A 117 -12.07 -7.03 6.18
CA VAL A 117 -11.16 -7.35 5.05
C VAL A 117 -10.11 -8.33 5.53
N ARG A 118 -9.94 -9.44 4.81
CA ARG A 118 -8.82 -10.37 5.09
C ARG A 118 -7.51 -9.75 4.63
N ILE A 119 -6.48 -9.85 5.49
CA ILE A 119 -5.16 -9.31 5.21
C ILE A 119 -4.06 -10.37 5.36
N ASN A 120 -2.96 -10.17 4.66
CA ASN A 120 -1.75 -10.96 4.84
C ASN A 120 -0.92 -10.50 6.04
N GLY A 121 -0.21 -11.42 6.67
CA GLY A 121 0.84 -11.11 7.63
C GLY A 121 2.14 -10.75 6.92
N LEU A 122 2.72 -9.59 7.21
CA LEU A 122 3.99 -9.18 6.62
C LEU A 122 5.17 -9.67 7.48
N VAL A 123 6.09 -10.38 6.86
CA VAL A 123 7.38 -10.79 7.43
C VAL A 123 8.46 -9.89 6.83
N TRP A 124 8.90 -8.92 7.64
CA TRP A 124 9.95 -7.96 7.26
C TRP A 124 11.31 -8.64 7.12
N MET A 125 12.16 -8.08 6.28
CA MET A 125 13.57 -8.50 6.17
C MET A 125 14.28 -8.43 7.53
N GLY A 126 15.17 -9.39 7.75
CA GLY A 126 15.96 -9.51 8.97
C GLY A 126 16.94 -10.66 8.86
N THR A 127 17.54 -11.06 9.96
CA THR A 127 18.28 -12.33 10.05
C THR A 127 17.30 -13.51 9.88
N ALA A 128 17.82 -14.70 9.59
CA ALA A 128 17.00 -15.91 9.47
C ALA A 128 16.17 -16.17 10.74
N ASP A 129 16.75 -15.97 11.91
CA ASP A 129 16.05 -16.14 13.18
C ASP A 129 14.94 -15.12 13.39
N GLU A 130 15.17 -13.84 13.07
CA GLU A 130 14.17 -12.77 13.14
C GLU A 130 13.00 -13.02 12.19
N MET A 131 13.26 -13.42 10.95
CA MET A 131 12.22 -13.72 9.98
C MET A 131 11.39 -14.93 10.39
N THR A 132 12.05 -15.97 10.92
CA THR A 132 11.40 -17.15 11.47
C THR A 132 10.48 -16.78 12.64
N LEU A 133 10.98 -16.02 13.61
CA LEU A 133 10.18 -15.58 14.76
C LEU A 133 8.96 -14.75 14.33
N ARG A 134 9.13 -13.80 13.40
CA ARG A 134 8.03 -13.00 12.88
C ARG A 134 6.97 -13.83 12.15
N ALA A 135 7.40 -14.86 11.42
CA ALA A 135 6.47 -15.77 10.76
C ALA A 135 5.69 -16.60 11.79
N ASP A 136 6.37 -17.18 12.77
CA ASP A 136 5.75 -17.95 13.86
C ASP A 136 4.73 -17.10 14.65
N GLU A 137 5.06 -15.83 14.95
CA GLU A 137 4.15 -14.88 15.60
C GLU A 137 2.89 -14.60 14.76
N LYS A 138 3.03 -14.41 13.45
CA LYS A 138 1.88 -14.19 12.55
C LYS A 138 0.99 -15.43 12.46
N ILE A 139 1.59 -16.60 12.33
CA ILE A 139 0.84 -17.86 12.29
C ILE A 139 0.10 -18.09 13.62
N ALA A 140 0.76 -17.87 14.76
CA ALA A 140 0.15 -17.96 16.08
C ALA A 140 -1.00 -16.95 16.26
N ALA A 141 -0.90 -15.77 15.63
CA ALA A 141 -1.97 -14.77 15.59
C ALA A 141 -3.13 -15.12 14.64
N GLY A 142 -3.06 -16.24 13.91
CA GLY A 142 -4.13 -16.76 13.05
C GLY A 142 -4.07 -16.32 11.59
N PHE A 143 -2.96 -15.74 11.13
CA PHE A 143 -2.79 -15.40 9.71
C PHE A 143 -2.70 -16.67 8.85
N ARG A 144 -3.43 -16.68 7.76
CA ARG A 144 -3.44 -17.77 6.76
C ARG A 144 -2.78 -17.41 5.44
N CYS A 145 -2.31 -16.18 5.30
CA CYS A 145 -1.48 -15.71 4.21
C CYS A 145 -0.30 -14.93 4.79
N LEU A 146 0.94 -15.31 4.43
CA LEU A 146 2.15 -14.59 4.80
C LEU A 146 2.85 -14.06 3.56
N LYS A 147 3.24 -12.78 3.62
CA LYS A 147 4.07 -12.14 2.61
C LYS A 147 5.49 -11.96 3.17
N PHE A 148 6.47 -12.61 2.52
CA PHE A 148 7.89 -12.51 2.88
C PHE A 148 8.59 -11.52 1.97
N LYS A 149 9.36 -10.60 2.55
CA LYS A 149 10.33 -9.81 1.82
C LYS A 149 11.56 -10.68 1.54
N VAL A 150 11.99 -10.79 0.28
CA VAL A 150 13.13 -11.59 -0.17
C VAL A 150 14.13 -10.76 -0.97
N GLY A 151 15.36 -11.28 -1.14
CA GLY A 151 16.45 -10.58 -1.84
C GLY A 151 17.29 -9.68 -0.95
N GLY A 152 17.05 -9.67 0.36
CA GLY A 152 17.77 -8.85 1.33
C GLY A 152 18.84 -9.58 2.15
N VAL A 153 18.81 -10.92 2.16
CA VAL A 153 19.79 -11.78 2.82
C VAL A 153 20.28 -12.86 1.86
N ASP A 154 21.13 -13.78 2.33
CA ASP A 154 21.54 -14.90 1.49
C ASP A 154 20.34 -15.70 1.01
N PHE A 155 20.28 -15.95 -0.28
CA PHE A 155 19.14 -16.61 -0.92
C PHE A 155 18.88 -18.04 -0.38
N ASN A 156 19.92 -18.76 0.01
CA ASN A 156 19.76 -20.10 0.58
C ASN A 156 19.17 -20.02 2.01
N ASP A 157 19.44 -18.94 2.75
CA ASP A 157 18.80 -18.69 4.04
C ASP A 157 17.32 -18.39 3.86
N GLU A 158 16.95 -17.56 2.87
CA GLU A 158 15.55 -17.29 2.52
C GLU A 158 14.81 -18.58 2.15
N LEU A 159 15.41 -19.41 1.29
CA LEU A 159 14.85 -20.71 0.94
C LEU A 159 14.64 -21.61 2.17
N ARG A 160 15.62 -21.70 3.08
CA ARG A 160 15.52 -22.53 4.28
C ARG A 160 14.39 -22.09 5.21
N ILE A 161 14.18 -20.77 5.35
CA ILE A 161 13.10 -20.22 6.16
C ILE A 161 11.75 -20.64 5.57
N ILE A 162 11.56 -20.42 4.26
CA ILE A 162 10.30 -20.69 3.58
C ILE A 162 10.01 -22.21 3.55
N ASP A 163 11.04 -23.03 3.26
CA ASP A 163 10.94 -24.50 3.28
C ASP A 163 10.52 -25.03 4.64
N ARG A 164 11.16 -24.55 5.73
CA ARG A 164 10.78 -24.93 7.11
C ARG A 164 9.29 -24.65 7.37
N ILE A 165 8.81 -23.49 6.95
CA ILE A 165 7.40 -23.10 7.15
C ILE A 165 6.50 -23.98 6.29
N ARG A 166 6.86 -24.24 5.04
CA ARG A 166 6.09 -25.09 4.14
C ARG A 166 6.02 -26.54 4.62
N CYS A 167 7.09 -27.08 5.20
CA CYS A 167 7.08 -28.41 5.80
C CYS A 167 6.08 -28.56 6.96
N GLN A 168 5.80 -27.48 7.67
CA GLN A 168 4.85 -27.48 8.80
C GLN A 168 3.43 -27.12 8.35
N TYR A 169 3.29 -26.26 7.37
CA TYR A 169 2.03 -25.68 6.92
C TYR A 169 1.88 -25.87 5.39
N PRO A 170 1.14 -26.89 4.96
CA PRO A 170 0.91 -27.13 3.53
C PRO A 170 0.09 -25.99 2.89
N PRO A 171 0.07 -25.87 1.54
CA PRO A 171 -0.54 -24.74 0.82
C PRO A 171 -2.01 -24.49 1.18
N GLU A 172 -2.76 -25.56 1.48
CA GLU A 172 -4.19 -25.47 1.84
C GLU A 172 -4.41 -24.80 3.20
N LYS A 173 -3.37 -24.73 4.05
CA LYS A 173 -3.42 -24.11 5.37
C LYS A 173 -2.78 -22.73 5.41
N LEU A 174 -1.75 -22.52 4.60
CA LEU A 174 -0.98 -21.27 4.61
C LEU A 174 -0.57 -20.88 3.20
N GLU A 175 -1.12 -19.78 2.70
CA GLU A 175 -0.66 -19.12 1.48
C GLU A 175 0.66 -18.38 1.75
N ILE A 176 1.64 -18.54 0.87
CA ILE A 176 2.92 -17.82 0.93
C ILE A 176 3.06 -16.95 -0.32
N ARG A 177 3.22 -15.65 -0.11
CA ARG A 177 3.57 -14.66 -1.12
C ARG A 177 4.98 -14.16 -0.88
N LEU A 178 5.71 -13.87 -1.95
CA LEU A 178 7.04 -13.30 -1.88
C LEU A 178 7.05 -11.88 -2.47
N ASP A 179 7.93 -11.05 -1.96
CA ASP A 179 8.12 -9.69 -2.46
C ASP A 179 9.63 -9.42 -2.54
N ALA A 180 10.12 -9.33 -3.77
CA ALA A 180 11.52 -9.13 -4.07
C ALA A 180 11.91 -7.65 -4.20
N ASN A 181 10.94 -6.73 -4.33
CA ASN A 181 11.18 -5.29 -4.55
C ASN A 181 12.28 -5.02 -5.60
N GLY A 182 12.31 -5.80 -6.68
CA GLY A 182 13.29 -5.65 -7.74
C GLY A 182 14.71 -6.10 -7.40
N ALA A 183 14.89 -6.94 -6.38
CA ALA A 183 16.22 -7.35 -5.91
C ALA A 183 16.89 -8.39 -6.82
N PHE A 184 16.15 -9.08 -7.69
CA PHE A 184 16.75 -10.02 -8.62
C PHE A 184 17.25 -9.30 -9.87
N THR A 185 18.26 -9.88 -10.52
CA THR A 185 18.71 -9.43 -11.83
C THR A 185 18.05 -10.30 -12.92
N PRO A 186 17.88 -9.80 -14.16
CA PRO A 186 17.38 -10.63 -15.25
C PRO A 186 18.12 -11.96 -15.40
N ASP A 187 19.44 -11.97 -15.17
CA ASP A 187 20.28 -13.16 -15.32
C ASP A 187 20.02 -14.24 -14.27
N ASN A 188 19.65 -13.85 -13.03
CA ASN A 188 19.47 -14.79 -11.92
C ASN A 188 18.01 -15.03 -11.52
N ALA A 189 17.08 -14.19 -11.98
CA ALA A 189 15.68 -14.24 -11.55
C ALA A 189 15.05 -15.62 -11.83
N MET A 190 15.19 -16.15 -13.04
CA MET A 190 14.58 -17.42 -13.42
C MET A 190 15.13 -18.61 -12.59
N ASP A 191 16.44 -18.64 -12.32
CA ASP A 191 17.02 -19.69 -11.47
C ASP A 191 16.43 -19.64 -10.04
N ARG A 192 16.34 -18.43 -9.47
CA ARG A 192 15.74 -18.23 -8.16
C ARG A 192 14.27 -18.63 -8.12
N LEU A 193 13.49 -18.25 -9.14
CA LEU A 193 12.08 -18.60 -9.24
C LEU A 193 11.86 -20.10 -9.35
N ARG A 194 12.67 -20.83 -10.14
CA ARG A 194 12.62 -22.30 -10.22
C ARG A 194 12.91 -22.97 -8.89
N ARG A 195 13.86 -22.45 -8.12
CA ARG A 195 14.19 -22.97 -6.80
C ARG A 195 13.12 -22.69 -5.75
N LEU A 196 12.42 -21.57 -5.87
CA LEU A 196 11.30 -21.20 -5.00
C LEU A 196 10.02 -21.96 -5.36
N ALA A 197 9.83 -22.32 -6.62
CA ALA A 197 8.60 -22.95 -7.12
C ALA A 197 8.26 -24.28 -6.44
N VAL A 198 9.28 -25.03 -5.99
CA VAL A 198 9.09 -26.31 -5.27
C VAL A 198 8.44 -26.14 -3.89
N LEU A 199 8.31 -24.89 -3.41
CA LEU A 199 7.74 -24.53 -2.12
C LEU A 199 6.27 -24.07 -2.21
N ASP A 200 5.59 -24.33 -3.31
CA ASP A 200 4.17 -23.95 -3.54
C ASP A 200 3.90 -22.46 -3.20
N ILE A 201 4.65 -21.56 -3.82
CA ILE A 201 4.51 -20.13 -3.67
C ILE A 201 3.35 -19.63 -4.52
N HIS A 202 2.44 -18.86 -3.90
CA HIS A 202 1.29 -18.27 -4.58
C HIS A 202 1.72 -17.26 -5.66
N SER A 203 2.60 -16.33 -5.30
CA SER A 203 3.06 -15.28 -6.22
C SER A 203 4.39 -14.67 -5.77
N ILE A 204 5.11 -14.10 -6.73
CA ILE A 204 6.29 -13.25 -6.50
C ILE A 204 6.00 -11.82 -6.97
N GLU A 205 6.15 -10.85 -6.07
CA GLU A 205 5.97 -9.43 -6.34
C GLU A 205 7.29 -8.82 -6.81
N GLN A 206 7.26 -8.10 -7.94
CA GLN A 206 8.35 -7.31 -8.53
C GLN A 206 9.72 -8.03 -8.47
N PRO A 207 9.93 -9.13 -9.19
CA PRO A 207 11.18 -9.89 -9.12
C PRO A 207 12.39 -9.09 -9.61
N VAL A 208 12.27 -8.33 -10.69
CA VAL A 208 13.31 -7.44 -11.24
C VAL A 208 12.91 -5.97 -11.09
N ARG A 209 13.89 -5.06 -11.15
CA ARG A 209 13.64 -3.62 -11.01
C ARG A 209 12.67 -3.11 -12.08
N GLN A 210 11.86 -2.12 -11.70
CA GLN A 210 10.95 -1.42 -12.62
C GLN A 210 11.69 -0.83 -13.83
N GLY A 211 10.97 -0.69 -14.95
CA GLY A 211 11.47 -0.17 -16.21
C GLY A 211 12.19 -1.21 -17.09
N GLN A 212 12.25 -2.48 -16.67
CA GLN A 212 12.83 -3.58 -17.43
C GLN A 212 11.71 -4.43 -18.06
N TRP A 213 10.85 -3.84 -18.86
CA TRP A 213 9.65 -4.47 -19.39
C TRP A 213 9.90 -5.76 -20.15
N ASP A 214 10.97 -5.82 -20.98
CA ASP A 214 11.31 -7.04 -21.72
C ASP A 214 11.64 -8.21 -20.80
N ALA A 215 12.44 -7.95 -19.76
CA ALA A 215 12.81 -8.97 -18.77
C ALA A 215 11.60 -9.38 -17.93
N MET A 216 10.75 -8.41 -17.55
CA MET A 216 9.56 -8.66 -16.75
C MET A 216 8.52 -9.47 -17.56
N ALA A 217 8.26 -9.09 -18.82
CA ALA A 217 7.37 -9.82 -19.71
C ALA A 217 7.83 -11.25 -19.92
N TRP A 218 9.13 -11.45 -20.15
CA TRP A 218 9.70 -12.80 -20.28
C TRP A 218 9.52 -13.63 -18.99
N LEU A 219 9.69 -13.00 -17.80
CA LEU A 219 9.44 -13.67 -16.52
C LEU A 219 7.95 -14.01 -16.36
N CYS A 220 7.05 -13.09 -16.68
CA CYS A 220 5.60 -13.35 -16.60
C CYS A 220 5.17 -14.54 -17.47
N GLU A 221 5.76 -14.68 -18.66
CA GLU A 221 5.45 -15.78 -19.58
C GLU A 221 6.07 -17.12 -19.15
N ASN A 222 7.28 -17.11 -18.57
CA ASN A 222 8.09 -18.34 -18.42
C ASN A 222 8.28 -18.79 -16.95
N SER A 223 7.92 -17.95 -15.97
CA SER A 223 8.09 -18.25 -14.55
C SER A 223 7.14 -19.36 -14.09
N PRO A 224 7.65 -20.32 -13.30
CA PRO A 224 6.80 -21.32 -12.65
C PRO A 224 5.99 -20.75 -11.46
N ILE A 225 6.26 -19.52 -11.04
CA ILE A 225 5.53 -18.79 -9.99
C ILE A 225 4.82 -17.61 -10.64
N PRO A 226 3.52 -17.37 -10.38
CA PRO A 226 2.81 -16.19 -10.85
C PRO A 226 3.53 -14.90 -10.44
N VAL A 227 3.69 -13.97 -11.39
CA VAL A 227 4.39 -12.68 -11.16
C VAL A 227 3.37 -11.58 -10.98
N ALA A 228 3.54 -10.79 -9.91
CA ALA A 228 2.74 -9.60 -9.62
C ALA A 228 3.59 -8.33 -9.76
N LEU A 229 3.01 -7.26 -10.34
CA LEU A 229 3.68 -5.95 -10.47
C LEU A 229 3.32 -5.04 -9.31
N ASP A 230 4.30 -4.34 -8.76
CA ASP A 230 4.15 -3.32 -7.72
C ASP A 230 4.81 -1.99 -8.17
N GLU A 231 6.12 -1.88 -8.06
CA GLU A 231 6.85 -0.65 -8.38
C GLU A 231 6.73 -0.27 -9.86
N GLU A 232 6.38 -1.19 -10.73
CA GLU A 232 6.16 -0.92 -12.16
C GLU A 232 5.00 0.04 -12.41
N LEU A 233 4.01 0.09 -11.49
CA LEU A 233 2.84 0.95 -11.61
C LEU A 233 3.12 2.41 -11.24
N ILE A 234 4.21 2.66 -10.51
CA ILE A 234 4.49 3.98 -9.92
C ILE A 234 4.92 4.96 -11.02
N GLY A 235 4.21 6.09 -11.10
CA GLY A 235 4.51 7.16 -12.06
C GLY A 235 3.97 6.93 -13.47
N VAL A 236 3.20 5.86 -13.68
CA VAL A 236 2.47 5.65 -14.93
C VAL A 236 1.10 6.32 -14.81
N ASP A 237 1.06 7.61 -15.17
CA ASP A 237 -0.14 8.45 -15.00
C ASP A 237 -1.06 8.42 -16.23
N ASP A 238 -0.52 8.16 -17.42
CA ASP A 238 -1.27 8.10 -18.67
C ASP A 238 -2.08 6.79 -18.78
N PRO A 239 -3.42 6.86 -18.91
CA PRO A 239 -4.28 5.70 -19.05
C PRO A 239 -3.94 4.77 -20.22
N ASP A 240 -3.48 5.30 -21.34
CA ASP A 240 -3.08 4.49 -22.51
C ASP A 240 -1.74 3.80 -22.27
N GLU A 241 -0.83 4.43 -21.53
CA GLU A 241 0.41 3.80 -21.10
C GLU A 241 0.16 2.64 -20.12
N ARG A 242 -0.74 2.80 -19.16
CA ARG A 242 -1.19 1.73 -18.25
C ARG A 242 -1.68 0.51 -19.05
N ARG A 243 -2.57 0.73 -20.01
CA ARG A 243 -3.10 -0.33 -20.87
C ARG A 243 -2.00 -1.02 -21.67
N ARG A 244 -1.09 -0.26 -22.26
CA ARG A 244 0.05 -0.79 -23.05
C ARG A 244 0.99 -1.62 -22.18
N MET A 245 1.30 -1.13 -20.98
CA MET A 245 2.18 -1.82 -20.02
C MET A 245 1.59 -3.18 -19.60
N LEU A 246 0.33 -3.20 -19.17
CA LEU A 246 -0.34 -4.45 -18.79
C LEU A 246 -0.41 -5.44 -19.93
N TYR A 247 -0.71 -4.98 -21.15
CA TYR A 247 -0.74 -5.83 -22.34
C TYR A 247 0.63 -6.39 -22.69
N TYR A 248 1.68 -5.56 -22.57
CA TYR A 248 3.04 -5.94 -22.94
C TYR A 248 3.67 -6.91 -21.94
N ILE A 249 3.54 -6.60 -20.64
CA ILE A 249 4.15 -7.40 -19.56
C ILE A 249 3.30 -8.64 -19.26
N SER A 250 1.98 -8.54 -19.33
CA SER A 250 1.01 -9.61 -19.08
C SER A 250 1.24 -10.33 -17.74
N PRO A 251 1.25 -9.60 -16.59
CA PRO A 251 1.44 -10.20 -15.29
C PRO A 251 0.23 -11.03 -14.86
N SER A 252 0.39 -11.91 -13.87
CA SER A 252 -0.74 -12.59 -13.23
C SER A 252 -1.58 -11.63 -12.38
N ASP A 253 -0.93 -10.70 -11.70
CA ASP A 253 -1.58 -9.78 -10.77
C ASP A 253 -0.89 -8.41 -10.77
N ILE A 254 -1.61 -7.39 -10.27
CA ILE A 254 -1.04 -6.09 -9.92
C ILE A 254 -1.31 -5.75 -8.45
N ILE A 255 -0.40 -4.99 -7.86
CA ILE A 255 -0.46 -4.58 -6.46
C ILE A 255 -0.68 -3.07 -6.40
N LEU A 256 -1.78 -2.67 -5.76
CA LEU A 256 -2.22 -1.29 -5.77
C LEU A 256 -1.90 -0.60 -4.46
N LYS A 257 -1.17 0.50 -4.55
CA LYS A 257 -0.93 1.45 -3.46
C LYS A 257 -1.54 2.79 -3.87
N PRO A 258 -2.78 3.11 -3.49
CA PRO A 258 -3.47 4.30 -3.98
C PRO A 258 -2.66 5.59 -3.86
N SER A 259 -1.88 5.73 -2.78
CA SER A 259 -0.98 6.88 -2.58
C SER A 259 0.18 6.97 -3.58
N LEU A 260 0.51 5.89 -4.31
CA LEU A 260 1.62 5.82 -5.28
C LEU A 260 1.16 5.67 -6.74
N CYS A 261 -0.08 5.26 -6.98
CA CYS A 261 -0.58 4.96 -8.34
C CYS A 261 -1.76 5.83 -8.77
N GLY A 262 -1.76 7.11 -8.36
CA GLY A 262 -2.68 8.13 -8.88
C GLY A 262 -3.93 8.36 -8.05
N GLY A 263 -3.88 8.15 -6.72
CA GLY A 263 -5.02 8.27 -5.82
C GLY A 263 -6.00 7.11 -5.97
N PHE A 264 -7.20 7.26 -5.42
CA PHE A 264 -8.27 6.27 -5.59
C PHE A 264 -8.77 6.18 -7.03
N SER A 265 -8.92 7.31 -7.69
CA SER A 265 -9.34 7.33 -9.09
C SER A 265 -8.32 6.65 -10.02
N GLY A 266 -7.02 6.85 -9.77
CA GLY A 266 -5.96 6.18 -10.52
C GLY A 266 -5.90 4.68 -10.23
N ALA A 267 -6.04 4.28 -8.95
CA ALA A 267 -6.06 2.88 -8.57
C ALA A 267 -7.29 2.14 -9.13
N THR A 268 -8.46 2.80 -9.19
CA THR A 268 -9.66 2.24 -9.83
C THR A 268 -9.44 2.04 -11.34
N ASP A 269 -8.85 3.02 -12.05
CA ASP A 269 -8.52 2.87 -13.48
C ASP A 269 -7.54 1.70 -13.73
N TRP A 270 -6.58 1.47 -12.81
CA TRP A 270 -5.71 0.31 -12.87
C TRP A 270 -6.49 -1.01 -12.74
N ILE A 271 -7.44 -1.10 -11.79
CA ILE A 271 -8.30 -2.29 -11.60
C ILE A 271 -9.11 -2.56 -12.87
N ASP A 272 -9.81 -1.55 -13.39
CA ASP A 272 -10.65 -1.70 -14.58
C ASP A 272 -9.86 -2.25 -15.77
N ARG A 273 -8.61 -1.77 -15.96
CA ARG A 273 -7.73 -2.22 -17.05
C ARG A 273 -7.17 -3.61 -16.82
N ALA A 274 -6.85 -3.96 -15.57
CA ALA A 274 -6.36 -5.28 -15.20
C ALA A 274 -7.46 -6.32 -15.41
N GLU A 275 -8.66 -6.07 -14.89
CA GLU A 275 -9.81 -6.98 -15.03
C GLU A 275 -10.21 -7.18 -16.50
N ALA A 276 -10.16 -6.11 -17.32
CA ALA A 276 -10.43 -6.20 -18.77
C ALA A 276 -9.44 -7.12 -19.51
N GLN A 277 -8.27 -7.42 -18.90
CA GLN A 277 -7.25 -8.31 -19.44
C GLN A 277 -7.14 -9.63 -18.66
N GLY A 278 -8.02 -9.89 -17.69
CA GLY A 278 -7.99 -11.09 -16.85
C GLY A 278 -6.84 -11.11 -15.84
N ILE A 279 -6.26 -9.95 -15.52
CA ILE A 279 -5.19 -9.78 -14.54
C ILE A 279 -5.81 -9.57 -13.16
N GLY A 280 -5.36 -10.35 -12.17
CA GLY A 280 -5.79 -10.19 -10.78
C GLY A 280 -5.20 -8.95 -10.11
N TRP A 281 -5.70 -8.64 -8.91
CA TRP A 281 -5.19 -7.52 -8.14
C TRP A 281 -5.41 -7.69 -6.64
N TRP A 282 -4.58 -7.00 -5.85
CA TRP A 282 -4.83 -6.73 -4.44
C TRP A 282 -4.27 -5.38 -4.04
N VAL A 283 -4.81 -4.84 -2.94
CA VAL A 283 -4.42 -3.54 -2.39
C VAL A 283 -3.43 -3.72 -1.25
N THR A 284 -2.44 -2.85 -1.18
CA THR A 284 -1.51 -2.77 -0.05
C THR A 284 -1.30 -1.31 0.36
N SER A 285 -0.80 -1.10 1.58
CA SER A 285 -0.43 0.23 2.05
C SER A 285 1.02 0.57 1.68
N ALA A 286 1.32 1.86 1.58
CA ALA A 286 2.66 2.43 1.46
C ALA A 286 3.12 3.06 2.78
N LEU A 287 2.83 2.41 3.89
CA LEU A 287 3.15 2.86 5.26
C LEU A 287 2.46 4.19 5.60
N GLU A 288 1.20 4.31 5.23
CA GLU A 288 0.35 5.45 5.64
C GLU A 288 0.12 5.44 7.15
N SER A 289 -0.18 6.62 7.71
CA SER A 289 -0.80 6.73 9.04
C SER A 289 -2.21 6.14 9.04
N ASP A 290 -2.84 6.09 10.19
CA ASP A 290 -4.22 5.60 10.28
C ASP A 290 -5.22 6.47 9.48
N ILE A 291 -4.90 7.71 9.12
CA ILE A 291 -5.75 8.51 8.21
C ILE A 291 -5.77 7.89 6.81
N GLY A 292 -4.60 7.67 6.22
CA GLY A 292 -4.50 7.08 4.88
C GLY A 292 -4.91 5.60 4.88
N LEU A 293 -4.44 4.82 5.86
CA LEU A 293 -4.76 3.41 5.97
C LEU A 293 -6.27 3.17 6.13
N ASN A 294 -6.96 4.00 6.93
CA ASN A 294 -8.41 3.92 7.09
C ASN A 294 -9.15 4.16 5.77
N ALA A 295 -8.73 5.16 5.01
CA ALA A 295 -9.34 5.43 3.71
C ALA A 295 -9.11 4.28 2.72
N ILE A 296 -7.89 3.73 2.66
CA ILE A 296 -7.55 2.57 1.83
C ILE A 296 -8.38 1.35 2.26
N ALA A 297 -8.49 1.07 3.57
CA ALA A 297 -9.24 -0.07 4.07
C ALA A 297 -10.74 0.01 3.72
N GLN A 298 -11.35 1.19 3.84
CA GLN A 298 -12.75 1.42 3.48
C GLN A 298 -12.98 1.27 1.98
N TRP A 299 -12.13 1.89 1.15
CA TRP A 299 -12.20 1.75 -0.31
C TRP A 299 -12.04 0.28 -0.74
N THR A 300 -11.06 -0.42 -0.18
CA THR A 300 -10.82 -1.84 -0.45
C THR A 300 -12.01 -2.69 -0.05
N ALA A 301 -12.59 -2.46 1.13
CA ALA A 301 -13.76 -3.20 1.60
C ALA A 301 -14.97 -3.01 0.69
N ALA A 302 -15.19 -1.80 0.17
CA ALA A 302 -16.30 -1.50 -0.75
C ALA A 302 -16.21 -2.25 -2.10
N MET A 303 -15.02 -2.75 -2.46
CA MET A 303 -14.80 -3.55 -3.67
C MET A 303 -14.96 -5.07 -3.44
N HIS A 304 -15.18 -5.51 -2.20
CA HIS A 304 -15.34 -6.93 -1.82
C HIS A 304 -14.24 -7.86 -2.38
N PRO A 305 -12.95 -7.59 -2.08
CA PRO A 305 -11.85 -8.35 -2.64
C PRO A 305 -11.86 -9.82 -2.19
N SER A 306 -11.53 -10.73 -3.09
CA SER A 306 -11.47 -12.15 -2.79
C SER A 306 -10.14 -12.60 -2.16
N LEU A 307 -9.06 -11.91 -2.48
CA LEU A 307 -7.71 -12.23 -2.01
C LEU A 307 -7.38 -11.50 -0.69
N PRO A 308 -6.45 -12.04 0.13
CA PRO A 308 -5.90 -11.31 1.28
C PRO A 308 -5.17 -10.03 0.85
N GLN A 309 -5.44 -8.90 1.53
CA GLN A 309 -4.92 -7.57 1.22
C GLN A 309 -3.71 -7.22 2.10
N GLY A 310 -2.88 -6.28 1.66
CA GLY A 310 -1.66 -5.87 2.38
C GLY A 310 -1.87 -4.68 3.33
N LEU A 311 -2.88 -4.72 4.20
CA LEU A 311 -3.31 -3.57 5.02
C LEU A 311 -2.93 -3.67 6.50
N GLY A 312 -1.93 -4.46 6.84
CA GLY A 312 -1.52 -4.71 8.23
C GLY A 312 -0.52 -3.70 8.84
N THR A 313 -0.48 -2.45 8.37
CA THR A 313 0.56 -1.47 8.72
C THR A 313 0.16 -0.46 9.82
N GLY A 314 -1.08 -0.45 10.28
CA GLY A 314 -1.58 0.54 11.26
C GLY A 314 -0.86 0.57 12.61
N ALA A 315 -0.20 -0.51 13.01
CA ALA A 315 0.47 -0.61 14.31
C ALA A 315 1.96 -0.19 14.30
N LEU A 316 2.48 0.37 13.21
CA LEU A 316 3.93 0.62 13.04
C LEU A 316 4.45 1.83 13.82
N TYR A 317 3.63 2.83 14.10
CA TYR A 317 4.06 4.13 14.62
C TYR A 317 3.75 4.33 16.10
N THR A 318 4.61 5.11 16.80
CA THR A 318 4.42 5.49 18.21
C THR A 318 3.50 6.69 18.36
N ASN A 319 3.39 7.53 17.34
CA ASN A 319 2.67 8.80 17.32
C ASN A 319 1.59 8.84 16.22
N ASN A 320 1.00 7.68 15.91
CA ASN A 320 -0.11 7.57 14.97
C ASN A 320 -1.40 8.21 15.55
N PHE A 321 -2.42 8.34 14.71
CA PHE A 321 -3.79 8.60 15.15
C PHE A 321 -4.34 7.37 15.86
N THR A 322 -5.24 7.56 16.81
CA THR A 322 -6.10 6.45 17.24
C THR A 322 -7.29 6.40 16.30
N SER A 323 -7.53 5.26 15.69
CA SER A 323 -8.57 5.06 14.67
C SER A 323 -9.57 3.98 15.07
N PRO A 324 -10.71 3.90 14.41
CA PRO A 324 -11.65 2.77 14.51
C PRO A 324 -11.16 1.44 13.96
N LEU A 325 -10.05 1.41 13.23
CA LEU A 325 -9.51 0.16 12.67
C LEU A 325 -9.14 -0.84 13.76
N ARG A 326 -9.56 -2.08 13.61
CA ARG A 326 -9.30 -3.20 14.54
C ARG A 326 -8.79 -4.42 13.79
N LEU A 327 -7.74 -5.01 14.31
CA LEU A 327 -7.16 -6.23 13.76
C LEU A 327 -7.46 -7.42 14.68
N HIS A 328 -8.12 -8.44 14.14
CA HIS A 328 -8.41 -9.70 14.81
C HIS A 328 -7.93 -10.87 13.96
N GLY A 329 -6.80 -11.47 14.34
CA GLY A 329 -6.13 -12.48 13.51
C GLY A 329 -5.75 -11.88 12.15
N ASP A 330 -6.21 -12.48 11.07
CA ASP A 330 -6.02 -12.02 9.69
C ASP A 330 -7.17 -11.12 9.16
N MET A 331 -8.06 -10.64 10.04
CA MET A 331 -9.23 -9.83 9.66
C MET A 331 -9.08 -8.39 10.16
N LEU A 332 -9.02 -7.45 9.23
CA LEU A 332 -9.07 -6.02 9.52
C LEU A 332 -10.53 -5.57 9.50
N GLY A 333 -11.02 -5.11 10.64
CA GLY A 333 -12.37 -4.60 10.82
C GLY A 333 -12.39 -3.14 11.26
N PHE A 334 -13.61 -2.63 11.41
CA PHE A 334 -13.89 -1.26 11.83
C PHE A 334 -14.84 -1.28 13.04
N ASP A 335 -14.51 -0.56 14.09
CA ASP A 335 -15.31 -0.40 15.29
C ASP A 335 -16.03 0.95 15.26
N PRO A 336 -17.30 1.01 14.85
CA PRO A 336 -18.04 2.28 14.72
C PRO A 336 -18.27 3.02 16.04
N ALA A 337 -18.05 2.35 17.19
CA ALA A 337 -18.14 2.98 18.51
C ALA A 337 -16.83 3.61 18.97
N ALA A 338 -15.72 3.36 18.29
CA ALA A 338 -14.43 3.90 18.65
C ALA A 338 -14.27 5.35 18.16
N GLU A 339 -13.75 6.19 19.04
CA GLU A 339 -13.49 7.58 18.73
C GLU A 339 -12.11 7.77 18.10
N TRP A 340 -12.03 8.74 17.19
CA TRP A 340 -10.77 9.22 16.65
C TRP A 340 -10.04 10.10 17.67
N VAL A 341 -8.74 9.83 17.90
CA VAL A 341 -7.89 10.72 18.69
C VAL A 341 -6.77 11.25 17.77
N PHE A 342 -6.74 12.56 17.63
CA PHE A 342 -5.79 13.25 16.77
C PHE A 342 -4.56 13.70 17.57
N PRO A 343 -3.35 13.51 17.06
CA PRO A 343 -2.19 14.22 17.55
C PRO A 343 -2.33 15.72 17.27
N ARG A 344 -1.51 16.53 17.94
CA ARG A 344 -1.49 17.96 17.65
C ARG A 344 -0.92 18.23 16.26
N LEU A 345 -1.74 18.76 15.37
CA LEU A 345 -1.36 19.14 14.01
C LEU A 345 -1.19 20.67 13.91
N GLN A 346 -0.16 21.10 13.17
CA GLN A 346 0.12 22.51 12.91
C GLN A 346 -0.18 22.81 11.44
N TRP A 347 -1.30 23.46 11.18
CA TRP A 347 -1.78 23.72 9.82
C TRP A 347 -1.16 24.98 9.23
N SER A 348 -0.72 24.90 7.97
CA SER A 348 -0.27 26.00 7.12
C SER A 348 -1.28 26.26 6.01
N LEU A 349 -1.48 27.54 5.63
CA LEU A 349 -2.38 27.96 4.57
C LEU A 349 -1.64 28.06 3.24
#